data_7f03181516e73886ab158743fcc94b82
#
_entry.id   7f03181516e73886ab158743fcc94b82
#
_cell.length_a   1.000
_cell.length_b   1.000
_cell.length_c   1.000
_cell.angle_alpha   90.00
_cell.angle_beta   90.00
_cell.angle_gamma   90.00
#
_symmetry.space_group_name_H-M   'P 1'
#
loop_
_entity.id
_entity.type
_entity.pdbx_description
1 polymer ?
#
loop_
_entity_poly.entity_id
_entity_poly.type
_entity_poly.pdbx_seq_one_letter_code
_entity_poly.pdbx_strand_id
1 'polypeptide(L)'
;EGIDVVLVGSNRSDAGVLEKAQQAGVSSIHFTSDDLAGGVLLKKLKTINVDWVLLAGFLLQIPIEFCRAFENKILNIHPSLLPEFGGKGMYGMNVHRAVFEAAETESGMTIHYVNECFDEGEIVFQGRIDVSQLTSAEEIASEVLKLEHEYYPRVASALILDSKTPVQ
;
A
#
# COMPACT_ATOMS: atom_id res chain seq x y z
N GLU A 1 -17.35 -7.73 8.99
CA GLU A 1 -17.62 -9.17 8.74
C GLU A 1 -17.39 -9.48 7.27
N GLY A 2 -16.75 -10.62 6.98
CA GLY A 2 -16.52 -11.11 5.60
C GLY A 2 -15.11 -10.90 5.04
N ILE A 3 -14.17 -10.28 5.77
CA ILE A 3 -12.75 -10.16 5.41
C ILE A 3 -11.91 -10.67 6.56
N ASP A 4 -10.98 -11.57 6.25
CA ASP A 4 -10.00 -12.11 7.20
C ASP A 4 -8.59 -11.70 6.78
N VAL A 5 -7.82 -11.15 7.71
CA VAL A 5 -6.38 -10.93 7.54
C VAL A 5 -5.66 -12.22 7.88
N VAL A 6 -5.29 -12.99 6.86
CA VAL A 6 -4.71 -14.35 7.04
C VAL A 6 -3.19 -14.34 7.17
N LEU A 7 -2.53 -13.28 6.69
CA LEU A 7 -1.07 -13.16 6.75
C LEU A 7 -0.63 -11.70 6.72
N VAL A 8 0.34 -11.37 7.54
CA VAL A 8 1.09 -10.11 7.48
C VAL A 8 2.52 -10.43 7.09
N GLY A 9 3.04 -9.77 6.06
CA GLY A 9 4.41 -9.97 5.57
C GLY A 9 5.25 -8.70 5.62
N SER A 10 6.55 -8.85 5.85
CA SER A 10 7.52 -7.76 5.71
C SER A 10 8.84 -8.29 5.16
N ASN A 11 9.49 -7.49 4.32
CA ASN A 11 10.87 -7.74 3.88
C ASN A 11 11.93 -7.23 4.88
N ARG A 12 11.48 -6.68 6.01
CA ARG A 12 12.34 -6.27 7.12
C ARG A 12 11.99 -7.09 8.36
N SER A 13 12.96 -7.81 8.89
CA SER A 13 12.76 -8.65 10.07
C SER A 13 12.46 -7.86 11.36
N ASP A 14 12.87 -6.58 11.39
CA ASP A 14 12.67 -5.63 12.49
C ASP A 14 11.40 -4.76 12.31
N ALA A 15 10.57 -5.03 11.31
CA ALA A 15 9.37 -4.23 11.06
C ALA A 15 8.34 -4.41 12.17
N GLY A 16 7.92 -3.31 12.81
CA GLY A 16 6.92 -3.31 13.90
C GLY A 16 5.56 -3.92 13.52
N VAL A 17 5.25 -4.03 12.22
CA VAL A 17 4.03 -4.69 11.76
C VAL A 17 4.02 -6.19 12.07
N LEU A 18 5.18 -6.86 12.11
CA LEU A 18 5.26 -8.28 12.46
C LEU A 18 4.89 -8.52 13.92
N GLU A 19 5.35 -7.64 14.83
CA GLU A 19 4.97 -7.68 16.23
C GLU A 19 3.47 -7.40 16.42
N LYS A 20 2.95 -6.38 15.76
CA LYS A 20 1.50 -6.06 15.78
C LYS A 20 0.66 -7.23 15.30
N ALA A 21 1.06 -7.93 14.25
CA ALA A 21 0.37 -9.13 13.76
C ALA A 21 0.36 -10.22 14.83
N GLN A 22 1.48 -10.48 15.48
CA GLN A 22 1.58 -11.46 16.57
C GLN A 22 0.65 -11.10 17.72
N GLN A 23 0.63 -9.83 18.16
CA GLN A 23 -0.27 -9.36 19.21
C GLN A 23 -1.75 -9.50 18.86
N ALA A 24 -2.08 -9.36 17.57
CA ALA A 24 -3.43 -9.55 17.04
C ALA A 24 -3.78 -11.02 16.75
N GLY A 25 -2.88 -11.98 16.99
CA GLY A 25 -3.09 -13.40 16.68
C GLY A 25 -3.11 -13.71 15.18
N VAL A 26 -2.58 -12.82 14.34
CA VAL A 26 -2.47 -12.99 12.88
C VAL A 26 -1.13 -13.61 12.54
N SER A 27 -1.12 -14.60 11.64
CA SER A 27 0.11 -15.19 11.13
C SER A 27 0.99 -14.14 10.47
N SER A 28 2.31 -14.20 10.71
CA SER A 28 3.26 -13.28 10.09
C SER A 28 4.43 -14.00 9.43
N ILE A 29 5.04 -13.34 8.44
CA ILE A 29 6.21 -13.85 7.73
C ILE A 29 7.21 -12.74 7.45
N HIS A 30 8.49 -13.02 7.71
CA HIS A 30 9.59 -12.28 7.12
C HIS A 30 9.97 -12.97 5.80
N PHE A 31 10.19 -12.19 4.74
CA PHE A 31 10.66 -12.66 3.44
C PHE A 31 11.76 -11.73 2.90
N THR A 32 12.61 -12.25 2.05
CA THR A 32 13.67 -11.47 1.41
C THR A 32 13.22 -10.95 0.03
N SER A 33 14.00 -10.03 -0.56
CA SER A 33 13.82 -9.62 -1.96
C SER A 33 13.93 -10.82 -2.91
N ASP A 34 14.80 -11.79 -2.60
CA ASP A 34 14.98 -12.99 -3.40
C ASP A 34 13.77 -13.94 -3.30
N ASP A 35 13.15 -14.05 -2.11
CA ASP A 35 11.89 -14.80 -1.93
C ASP A 35 10.74 -14.18 -2.74
N LEU A 36 10.70 -12.85 -2.83
CA LEU A 36 9.73 -12.15 -3.66
C LEU A 36 10.00 -12.39 -5.14
N ALA A 37 11.22 -12.14 -5.61
CA ALA A 37 11.63 -12.28 -7.01
C ALA A 37 11.59 -13.74 -7.48
N GLY A 38 11.97 -14.68 -6.62
CA GLY A 38 11.98 -16.11 -6.90
C GLY A 38 10.62 -16.80 -6.78
N GLY A 39 9.56 -16.05 -6.45
CA GLY A 39 8.19 -16.58 -6.37
C GLY A 39 7.89 -17.42 -5.12
N VAL A 40 8.79 -17.48 -4.15
CA VAL A 40 8.59 -18.19 -2.87
C VAL A 40 7.41 -17.61 -2.12
N LEU A 41 7.37 -16.26 -2.00
CA LEU A 41 6.25 -15.57 -1.37
C LEU A 41 4.94 -15.82 -2.13
N LEU A 42 4.95 -15.71 -3.46
CA LEU A 42 3.78 -15.95 -4.30
C LEU A 42 3.21 -17.35 -4.09
N LYS A 43 4.09 -18.38 -4.08
CA LYS A 43 3.68 -19.75 -3.81
C LYS A 43 3.04 -19.91 -2.43
N LYS A 44 3.61 -19.26 -1.42
CA LYS A 44 3.06 -19.26 -0.05
C LYS A 44 1.65 -18.68 -0.02
N LEU A 45 1.44 -17.50 -0.61
CA LEU A 45 0.12 -16.84 -0.65
C LEU A 45 -0.92 -17.70 -1.36
N LYS A 46 -0.56 -18.34 -2.49
CA LYS A 46 -1.44 -19.29 -3.19
C LYS A 46 -1.78 -20.50 -2.34
N THR A 47 -0.82 -21.05 -1.60
CA THR A 47 -1.04 -22.23 -0.75
C THR A 47 -2.04 -21.98 0.37
N ILE A 48 -2.08 -20.77 0.90
CA ILE A 48 -3.02 -20.36 1.96
C ILE A 48 -4.26 -19.65 1.41
N ASN A 49 -4.50 -19.72 0.09
CA ASN A 49 -5.67 -19.17 -0.59
C ASN A 49 -5.92 -17.68 -0.30
N VAL A 50 -4.88 -16.85 -0.42
CA VAL A 50 -5.04 -15.39 -0.33
C VAL A 50 -5.79 -14.90 -1.55
N ASP A 51 -6.84 -14.10 -1.35
CA ASP A 51 -7.64 -13.49 -2.42
C ASP A 51 -7.10 -12.12 -2.83
N TRP A 52 -6.64 -11.31 -1.86
CA TRP A 52 -6.20 -9.95 -2.06
C TRP A 52 -4.86 -9.68 -1.37
N VAL A 53 -4.08 -8.77 -1.93
CA VAL A 53 -2.82 -8.30 -1.35
C VAL A 53 -2.91 -6.79 -1.14
N LEU A 54 -2.64 -6.33 0.07
CA LEU A 54 -2.63 -4.91 0.43
C LEU A 54 -1.20 -4.48 0.75
N LEU A 55 -0.69 -3.51 0.00
CA LEU A 55 0.64 -2.94 0.21
C LEU A 55 0.51 -1.63 0.99
N ALA A 56 1.29 -1.51 2.06
CA ALA A 56 1.38 -0.31 2.88
C ALA A 56 2.84 -0.08 3.26
N GLY A 57 3.45 0.99 2.76
CA GLY A 57 4.87 1.27 2.95
C GLY A 57 5.79 0.20 2.34
N PHE A 58 5.36 -0.46 1.28
CA PHE A 58 6.12 -1.49 0.59
C PHE A 58 6.96 -0.85 -0.53
N LEU A 59 8.28 -1.09 -0.53
CA LEU A 59 9.23 -0.35 -1.37
C LEU A 59 9.87 -1.17 -2.49
N LEU A 60 9.62 -2.49 -2.51
CA LEU A 60 10.14 -3.35 -3.57
C LEU A 60 9.16 -3.37 -4.75
N GLN A 61 9.72 -3.48 -5.95
CA GLN A 61 8.91 -3.70 -7.14
C GLN A 61 8.26 -5.08 -7.09
N ILE A 62 6.96 -5.13 -7.34
CA ILE A 62 6.23 -6.39 -7.43
C ILE A 62 6.56 -7.07 -8.77
N PRO A 63 7.01 -8.34 -8.76
CA PRO A 63 7.31 -9.06 -9.99
C PRO A 63 6.06 -9.23 -10.88
N ILE A 64 6.24 -9.21 -12.19
CA ILE A 64 5.14 -9.34 -13.16
C ILE A 64 4.30 -10.60 -12.94
N GLU A 65 4.95 -11.72 -12.58
CA GLU A 65 4.25 -12.98 -12.29
C GLU A 65 3.34 -12.88 -11.06
N PHE A 66 3.73 -12.03 -10.10
CA PHE A 66 2.93 -11.75 -8.92
C PHE A 66 1.72 -10.87 -9.31
N CYS A 67 1.93 -9.81 -10.11
CA CYS A 67 0.86 -8.96 -10.64
C CYS A 67 -0.17 -9.79 -11.43
N ARG A 68 0.29 -10.67 -12.32
CA ARG A 68 -0.59 -11.57 -13.08
C ARG A 68 -1.38 -12.54 -12.22
N ALA A 69 -0.76 -13.05 -11.14
CA ALA A 69 -1.43 -14.00 -10.26
C ALA A 69 -2.53 -13.35 -9.40
N PHE A 70 -2.41 -12.06 -9.14
CA PHE A 70 -3.34 -11.25 -8.37
C PHE A 70 -3.85 -10.06 -9.19
N GLU A 71 -4.18 -10.29 -10.47
CA GLU A 71 -4.67 -9.26 -11.37
C GLU A 71 -5.90 -8.54 -10.77
N ASN A 72 -5.82 -7.21 -10.68
CA ASN A 72 -6.83 -6.35 -10.04
C ASN A 72 -7.15 -6.72 -8.58
N LYS A 73 -6.21 -7.35 -7.88
CA LYS A 73 -6.34 -7.76 -6.47
C LYS A 73 -5.14 -7.36 -5.60
N ILE A 74 -4.28 -6.49 -6.11
CA ILE A 74 -3.22 -5.87 -5.33
C ILE A 74 -3.52 -4.39 -5.24
N LEU A 75 -3.66 -3.87 -4.03
CA LEU A 75 -3.80 -2.44 -3.77
C LEU A 75 -2.53 -1.91 -3.11
N ASN A 76 -2.13 -0.71 -3.48
CA ASN A 76 -1.10 0.06 -2.80
C ASN A 76 -1.68 1.38 -2.32
N ILE A 77 -1.12 1.89 -1.23
CA ILE A 77 -1.34 3.27 -0.79
C ILE A 77 -0.03 4.04 -0.95
N HIS A 78 -0.10 5.17 -1.66
CA HIS A 78 1.02 6.06 -1.92
C HIS A 78 0.75 7.43 -1.27
N PRO A 79 1.73 8.03 -0.55
CA PRO A 79 1.50 9.22 0.26
C PRO A 79 1.58 10.54 -0.53
N SER A 80 1.06 10.56 -1.77
CA SER A 80 0.88 11.76 -2.59
C SER A 80 -0.35 11.66 -3.48
N LEU A 81 -0.64 12.74 -4.19
CA LEU A 81 -1.68 12.81 -5.22
C LEU A 81 -1.09 12.38 -6.57
N LEU A 82 -1.06 11.07 -6.84
CA LEU A 82 -0.56 10.54 -8.11
C LEU A 82 -1.28 11.19 -9.31
N PRO A 83 -0.57 11.39 -10.43
CA PRO A 83 0.77 10.91 -10.75
C PRO A 83 1.93 11.74 -10.17
N GLU A 84 1.64 12.84 -9.49
CA GLU A 84 2.66 13.72 -8.92
C GLU A 84 3.33 13.06 -7.72
N PHE A 85 4.65 13.25 -7.61
CA PHE A 85 5.48 12.69 -6.54
C PHE A 85 5.36 11.16 -6.41
N GLY A 86 5.14 10.46 -7.54
CA GLY A 86 5.16 9.00 -7.65
C GLY A 86 6.43 8.47 -8.32
N GLY A 87 6.54 7.14 -8.39
CA GLY A 87 7.60 6.45 -9.11
C GLY A 87 8.87 6.19 -8.29
N LYS A 88 9.93 5.77 -8.99
CA LYS A 88 11.17 5.31 -8.37
C LYS A 88 11.82 6.37 -7.48
N GLY A 89 12.05 6.04 -6.21
CA GLY A 89 12.67 6.93 -5.23
C GLY A 89 11.69 7.76 -4.41
N MET A 90 10.42 7.83 -4.82
CA MET A 90 9.35 8.54 -4.13
C MET A 90 8.69 7.65 -3.09
N TYR A 91 9.24 7.62 -1.89
CA TYR A 91 8.71 6.85 -0.76
C TYR A 91 9.01 7.51 0.58
N GLY A 92 8.16 7.27 1.57
CA GLY A 92 8.31 7.78 2.93
C GLY A 92 8.53 9.29 2.94
N MET A 93 9.49 9.77 3.73
CA MET A 93 9.78 11.20 3.85
C MET A 93 10.26 11.88 2.57
N ASN A 94 10.76 11.13 1.59
CA ASN A 94 11.18 11.72 0.32
C ASN A 94 10.01 12.39 -0.41
N VAL A 95 8.83 11.77 -0.38
CA VAL A 95 7.60 12.32 -0.97
C VAL A 95 7.24 13.65 -0.29
N HIS A 96 7.13 13.65 1.02
CA HIS A 96 6.72 14.83 1.78
C HIS A 96 7.71 15.99 1.67
N ARG A 97 9.02 15.69 1.60
CA ARG A 97 10.05 16.71 1.32
C ARG A 97 9.89 17.28 -0.07
N ALA A 98 9.65 16.44 -1.09
CA ALA A 98 9.44 16.90 -2.45
C ALA A 98 8.21 17.81 -2.57
N VAL A 99 7.09 17.44 -1.92
CA VAL A 99 5.88 18.28 -1.84
C VAL A 99 6.17 19.62 -1.17
N PHE A 100 6.89 19.60 -0.05
CA PHE A 100 7.25 20.81 0.70
C PHE A 100 8.21 21.72 -0.10
N GLU A 101 9.24 21.15 -0.71
CA GLU A 101 10.22 21.88 -1.55
C GLU A 101 9.60 22.45 -2.82
N ALA A 102 8.57 21.80 -3.37
CA ALA A 102 7.79 22.30 -4.50
C ALA A 102 6.82 23.42 -4.09
N ALA A 103 6.70 23.72 -2.80
CA ALA A 103 5.75 24.69 -2.25
C ALA A 103 4.29 24.43 -2.69
N GLU A 104 3.92 23.14 -2.74
CA GLU A 104 2.56 22.75 -3.05
C GLU A 104 1.58 23.24 -1.98
N THR A 105 0.38 23.59 -2.40
CA THR A 105 -0.70 24.01 -1.49
C THR A 105 -1.61 22.86 -1.09
N GLU A 106 -1.58 21.76 -1.86
CA GLU A 106 -2.31 20.53 -1.59
C GLU A 106 -1.35 19.33 -1.55
N SER A 107 -1.68 18.37 -0.71
CA SER A 107 -1.09 17.04 -0.69
C SER A 107 -2.17 16.01 -0.40
N GLY A 108 -1.78 14.77 -0.18
CA GLY A 108 -2.75 13.72 0.14
C GLY A 108 -2.18 12.34 -0.03
N MET A 109 -3.08 11.39 -0.26
CA MET A 109 -2.71 10.01 -0.53
C MET A 109 -3.51 9.46 -1.70
N THR A 110 -2.96 8.46 -2.36
CA THR A 110 -3.60 7.74 -3.47
C THR A 110 -3.64 6.25 -3.16
N ILE A 111 -4.83 5.66 -3.29
CA ILE A 111 -5.01 4.21 -3.33
C ILE A 111 -5.16 3.81 -4.79
N HIS A 112 -4.35 2.85 -5.26
CA HIS A 112 -4.34 2.42 -6.64
C HIS A 112 -4.12 0.92 -6.77
N TYR A 113 -4.54 0.34 -7.88
CA TYR A 113 -4.14 -1.01 -8.23
C TYR A 113 -2.65 -1.06 -8.59
N VAL A 114 -2.02 -2.20 -8.33
CA VAL A 114 -0.60 -2.39 -8.62
C VAL A 114 -0.43 -3.16 -9.93
N ASN A 115 0.42 -2.63 -10.78
CA ASN A 115 0.93 -3.26 -12.00
C ASN A 115 2.45 -3.43 -11.93
N GLU A 116 3.11 -3.74 -13.04
CA GLU A 116 4.55 -3.91 -13.14
C GLU A 116 5.37 -2.62 -13.04
N CYS A 117 4.71 -1.45 -13.10
CA CYS A 117 5.34 -0.14 -12.97
C CYS A 117 5.10 0.44 -11.59
N PHE A 118 6.05 1.24 -11.07
CA PHE A 118 5.86 1.91 -9.79
C PHE A 118 4.81 3.02 -9.92
N ASP A 119 3.78 2.95 -9.08
CA ASP A 119 2.75 3.97 -8.87
C ASP A 119 1.96 4.39 -10.13
N GLU A 120 1.93 3.54 -11.17
CA GLU A 120 1.25 3.80 -12.45
C GLU A 120 -0.06 3.01 -12.64
N GLY A 121 -0.47 2.22 -11.66
CA GLY A 121 -1.73 1.48 -11.72
C GLY A 121 -2.96 2.37 -11.62
N GLU A 122 -4.11 1.84 -12.00
CA GLU A 122 -5.39 2.55 -11.98
C GLU A 122 -5.70 3.09 -10.58
N ILE A 123 -6.01 4.38 -10.51
CA ILE A 123 -6.35 5.07 -9.26
C ILE A 123 -7.76 4.68 -8.84
N VAL A 124 -7.89 4.22 -7.61
CA VAL A 124 -9.16 3.86 -6.98
C VAL A 124 -9.73 5.01 -6.15
N PHE A 125 -8.86 5.68 -5.40
CA PHE A 125 -9.27 6.75 -4.48
C PHE A 125 -8.12 7.71 -4.22
N GLN A 126 -8.44 9.00 -4.05
CA GLN A 126 -7.50 10.00 -3.56
C GLN A 126 -8.12 10.79 -2.42
N GLY A 127 -7.41 10.85 -1.29
CA GLY A 127 -7.70 11.77 -0.19
C GLY A 127 -6.82 13.01 -0.30
N ARG A 128 -7.39 14.22 -0.12
CA ARG A 128 -6.70 15.51 -0.26
C ARG A 128 -6.72 16.30 1.03
N ILE A 129 -5.65 17.05 1.26
CA ILE A 129 -5.53 18.02 2.35
C ILE A 129 -4.88 19.31 1.86
N ASP A 130 -5.27 20.43 2.44
CA ASP A 130 -4.57 21.71 2.31
C ASP A 130 -3.31 21.69 3.19
N VAL A 131 -2.16 21.91 2.59
CA VAL A 131 -0.86 21.94 3.26
C VAL A 131 -0.23 23.33 3.24
N SER A 132 -0.94 24.34 2.73
CA SER A 132 -0.44 25.70 2.52
C SER A 132 0.04 26.39 3.81
N GLN A 133 -0.47 25.97 4.97
CA GLN A 133 -0.10 26.51 6.29
C GLN A 133 0.88 25.64 7.06
N LEU A 134 1.28 24.48 6.50
CA LEU A 134 2.23 23.58 7.13
C LEU A 134 3.66 24.07 6.88
N THR A 135 4.49 23.94 7.89
CA THR A 135 5.81 24.59 7.93
C THR A 135 6.98 23.59 7.75
N SER A 136 6.66 22.30 7.62
CA SER A 136 7.66 21.26 7.44
C SER A 136 7.11 20.03 6.71
N ALA A 137 8.01 19.25 6.13
CA ALA A 137 7.69 17.97 5.53
C ALA A 137 7.14 16.95 6.55
N GLU A 138 7.59 17.04 7.79
CA GLU A 138 7.13 16.20 8.91
C GLU A 138 5.67 16.48 9.28
N GLU A 139 5.24 17.74 9.24
CA GLU A 139 3.83 18.10 9.42
C GLU A 139 2.98 17.56 8.29
N ILE A 140 3.43 17.69 7.03
CA ILE A 140 2.75 17.10 5.87
C ILE A 140 2.61 15.59 6.05
N ALA A 141 3.70 14.90 6.40
CA ALA A 141 3.70 13.45 6.63
C ALA A 141 2.68 13.05 7.71
N SER A 142 2.61 13.81 8.81
CA SER A 142 1.68 13.53 9.90
C SER A 142 0.22 13.64 9.47
N GLU A 143 -0.12 14.68 8.68
CA GLU A 143 -1.49 14.87 8.21
C GLU A 143 -1.87 13.84 7.13
N VAL A 144 -0.96 13.53 6.19
CA VAL A 144 -1.20 12.48 5.19
C VAL A 144 -1.39 11.11 5.84
N LEU A 145 -0.60 10.77 6.87
CA LEU A 145 -0.74 9.51 7.60
C LEU A 145 -2.13 9.35 8.25
N LYS A 146 -2.76 10.43 8.70
CA LYS A 146 -4.14 10.38 9.22
C LYS A 146 -5.13 9.97 8.13
N LEU A 147 -4.97 10.53 6.91
CA LEU A 147 -5.79 10.13 5.77
C LEU A 147 -5.58 8.66 5.41
N GLU A 148 -4.32 8.20 5.38
CA GLU A 148 -4.01 6.80 5.09
C GLU A 148 -4.72 5.86 6.07
N HIS A 149 -4.62 6.13 7.36
CA HIS A 149 -5.25 5.31 8.41
C HIS A 149 -6.79 5.35 8.34
N GLU A 150 -7.36 6.46 7.93
CA GLU A 150 -8.81 6.61 7.80
C GLU A 150 -9.35 5.89 6.56
N TYR A 151 -8.75 6.13 5.39
CA TYR A 151 -9.36 5.75 4.13
C TYR A 151 -8.91 4.38 3.62
N TYR A 152 -7.63 4.00 3.83
CA TYR A 152 -7.15 2.74 3.26
C TYR A 152 -7.94 1.51 3.71
N PRO A 153 -8.22 1.30 5.00
CA PRO A 153 -9.03 0.16 5.43
C PRO A 153 -10.45 0.20 4.86
N ARG A 154 -11.06 1.37 4.78
CA ARG A 154 -12.44 1.55 4.28
C ARG A 154 -12.56 1.24 2.80
N VAL A 155 -11.66 1.83 1.99
CA VAL A 155 -11.66 1.64 0.53
C VAL A 155 -11.32 0.19 0.17
N ALA A 156 -10.26 -0.37 0.78
CA ALA A 156 -9.90 -1.76 0.57
C ALA A 156 -11.03 -2.72 0.96
N SER A 157 -11.68 -2.49 2.09
CA SER A 157 -12.81 -3.32 2.53
C SER A 157 -14.00 -3.25 1.56
N ALA A 158 -14.34 -2.07 1.07
CA ALA A 158 -15.42 -1.90 0.10
C ALA A 158 -15.13 -2.69 -1.19
N LEU A 159 -13.93 -2.54 -1.77
CA LEU A 159 -13.53 -3.24 -2.99
C LEU A 159 -13.54 -4.77 -2.82
N ILE A 160 -13.01 -5.27 -1.70
CA ILE A 160 -12.95 -6.71 -1.42
C ILE A 160 -14.37 -7.29 -1.28
N LEU A 161 -15.26 -6.58 -0.61
CA LEU A 161 -16.65 -7.04 -0.40
C LEU A 161 -17.47 -6.98 -1.70
N ASP A 162 -17.33 -5.90 -2.49
CA ASP A 162 -18.01 -5.76 -3.78
C ASP A 162 -17.58 -6.85 -4.76
N SER A 163 -16.29 -7.24 -4.75
CA SER A 163 -15.78 -8.31 -5.60
C SER A 163 -16.35 -9.70 -5.26
N LYS A 164 -16.91 -9.88 -4.07
CA LYS A 164 -17.57 -11.12 -3.62
C LYS A 164 -19.06 -11.19 -3.99
N THR A 165 -19.65 -10.07 -4.44
CA THR A 165 -21.05 -10.04 -4.87
C THR A 165 -21.15 -10.60 -6.28
N PRO A 166 -21.86 -11.72 -6.53
CA PRO A 166 -22.04 -12.22 -7.88
C PRO A 166 -22.75 -11.15 -8.72
N VAL A 167 -22.21 -10.82 -9.88
CA VAL A 167 -22.92 -10.03 -10.90
C VAL A 167 -24.14 -10.87 -11.32
N GLN A 168 -25.33 -10.42 -10.98
CA GLN A 168 -26.60 -11.05 -11.39
C GLN A 168 -26.88 -10.76 -12.86
#